data_be2f63ae6739528af231e23d39193923
#
_entry.id   be2f63ae6739528af231e23d39193923
#
_cell.length_a   1.000
_cell.length_b   1.000
_cell.length_c   1.000
_cell.angle_alpha   90.00
_cell.angle_beta   90.00
_cell.angle_gamma   90.00
#
_symmetry.space_group_name_H-M   'P 1'
#
loop_
_entity.id
_entity.type
_entity.pdbx_description
1 polymer ?
#
loop_
_entity_poly.entity_id
_entity_poly.type
_entity_poly.pdbx_seq_one_letter_code
_entity_poly.pdbx_strand_id
1 'polypeptide(L)'
;IRPNAGVYKVLDVIVNIGRSIPFLILLILLMPLTKAIVGKSYGSTATIVPLVISAAPFIARMVESSLNEVDSGVIEAAKSMGASTMQIITKVMLVEARTSLIVGVTITLGTVLGYSAMAGTIGGGGLGDIAIRYGYYRYQADIMIVTVVLLVVLVQLFQTIGMKLSVR
;
A
#
# COMPACT_ATOMS: atom_id res chain seq x y z
N ILE A 1 -0.14 5.25 -23.99
CA ILE A 1 -1.04 6.21 -24.66
C ILE A 1 -0.26 7.44 -25.14
N ARG A 2 0.55 8.05 -24.31
CA ARG A 2 1.55 9.08 -24.65
C ARG A 2 2.88 8.74 -23.96
N PRO A 3 3.73 7.90 -24.57
CA PRO A 3 4.94 7.46 -23.94
C PRO A 3 5.92 8.64 -23.77
N ASN A 4 6.39 8.85 -22.55
CA ASN A 4 7.51 9.74 -22.24
C ASN A 4 8.57 8.90 -21.50
N ALA A 5 9.50 8.37 -22.26
CA ALA A 5 10.52 7.46 -21.74
C ALA A 5 11.37 8.08 -20.62
N GLY A 6 11.63 9.40 -20.67
CA GLY A 6 12.39 10.09 -19.62
C GLY A 6 11.64 10.13 -18.30
N VAL A 7 10.38 10.59 -18.32
CA VAL A 7 9.53 10.64 -17.12
C VAL A 7 9.31 9.23 -16.55
N TYR A 8 9.02 8.26 -17.42
CA TYR A 8 8.84 6.86 -17.01
C TYR A 8 10.08 6.34 -16.27
N LYS A 9 11.27 6.51 -16.84
CA LYS A 9 12.52 6.03 -16.23
C LYS A 9 12.80 6.67 -14.87
N VAL A 10 12.55 7.97 -14.73
CA VAL A 10 12.73 8.66 -13.44
C VAL A 10 11.75 8.13 -12.39
N LEU A 11 10.47 8.00 -12.73
CA LEU A 11 9.45 7.47 -11.83
C LEU A 11 9.72 6.00 -11.46
N ASP A 12 10.14 5.19 -12.44
CA ASP A 12 10.51 3.79 -12.20
C ASP A 12 11.64 3.65 -11.19
N VAL A 13 12.69 4.47 -11.31
CA VAL A 13 13.80 4.50 -10.35
C VAL A 13 13.32 4.91 -8.96
N ILE A 14 12.50 5.97 -8.84
CA ILE A 14 11.95 6.43 -7.56
C ILE A 14 11.10 5.33 -6.91
N VAL A 15 10.21 4.70 -7.66
CA VAL A 15 9.35 3.61 -7.18
C VAL A 15 10.19 2.41 -6.73
N ASN A 16 11.19 2.02 -7.51
CA ASN A 16 12.06 0.90 -7.18
C ASN A 16 12.88 1.16 -5.92
N ILE A 17 13.49 2.34 -5.78
CA ILE A 17 14.21 2.73 -4.56
C ILE A 17 13.27 2.74 -3.36
N GLY A 18 12.09 3.37 -3.48
CA GLY A 18 11.13 3.46 -2.38
C GLY A 18 10.67 2.10 -1.88
N ARG A 19 10.51 1.11 -2.77
CA ARG A 19 10.14 -0.27 -2.42
C ARG A 19 11.29 -1.11 -1.86
N SER A 20 12.53 -0.70 -2.11
CA SER A 20 13.71 -1.44 -1.67
C SER A 20 14.09 -1.16 -0.21
N ILE A 21 13.57 -0.11 0.39
CA ILE A 21 13.88 0.25 1.78
C ILE A 21 12.96 -0.54 2.73
N PRO A 22 13.52 -1.34 3.67
CA PRO A 22 12.70 -2.02 4.68
C PRO A 22 11.89 -1.01 5.49
N PHE A 23 10.60 -1.30 5.71
CA PHE A 23 9.68 -0.34 6.35
C PHE A 23 10.18 0.19 7.70
N LEU A 24 10.71 -0.69 8.56
CA LEU A 24 11.21 -0.29 9.88
C LEU A 24 12.38 0.72 9.78
N ILE A 25 13.26 0.52 8.79
CA ILE A 25 14.38 1.46 8.55
C ILE A 25 13.86 2.77 7.97
N LEU A 26 12.93 2.72 7.02
CA LEU A 26 12.29 3.91 6.45
C LEU A 26 11.59 4.73 7.53
N LEU A 27 10.89 4.08 8.45
CA LEU A 27 10.19 4.71 9.56
C LEU A 27 11.16 5.50 10.46
N ILE A 28 12.31 4.91 10.80
CA ILE A 28 13.36 5.58 11.60
C ILE A 28 14.00 6.74 10.80
N LEU A 29 14.31 6.50 9.52
CA LEU A 29 14.87 7.51 8.62
C LEU A 29 13.97 8.74 8.49
N LEU A 30 12.66 8.53 8.48
CA LEU A 30 11.67 9.60 8.31
C LEU A 30 11.27 10.31 9.59
N MET A 31 11.82 9.94 10.77
CA MET A 31 11.52 10.61 12.03
C MET A 31 11.71 12.14 12.00
N PRO A 32 12.82 12.69 11.44
CA PRO A 32 12.99 14.15 11.35
C PRO A 32 11.92 14.81 10.48
N LEU A 33 11.62 14.21 9.32
CA LEU A 33 10.56 14.69 8.42
C LEU A 33 9.19 14.63 9.08
N THR A 34 8.88 13.52 9.73
CA THR A 34 7.64 13.33 10.48
C THR A 34 7.46 14.41 11.56
N LYS A 35 8.54 14.71 12.31
CA LYS A 35 8.52 15.79 13.32
C LYS A 35 8.28 17.15 12.69
N ALA A 36 8.85 17.41 11.53
CA ALA A 36 8.64 18.67 10.81
C ALA A 36 7.18 18.85 10.33
N ILE A 37 6.52 17.74 9.91
CA ILE A 37 5.14 17.78 9.39
C ILE A 37 4.10 17.77 10.52
N VAL A 38 4.27 16.90 11.53
CA VAL A 38 3.26 16.57 12.56
C VAL A 38 3.60 17.19 13.91
N GLY A 39 4.79 17.75 14.08
CA GLY A 39 5.28 18.32 15.34
C GLY A 39 5.85 17.30 16.33
N LYS A 40 5.70 16.00 16.07
CA LYS A 40 6.21 14.89 16.91
C LYS A 40 6.68 13.72 16.06
N SER A 41 7.65 12.94 16.56
CA SER A 41 8.24 11.79 15.83
C SER A 41 7.63 10.44 16.21
N TYR A 42 6.76 10.36 17.20
CA TYR A 42 6.18 9.14 17.74
C TYR A 42 4.66 9.29 17.97
N GLY A 43 3.99 8.17 18.19
CA GLY A 43 2.54 8.09 18.37
C GLY A 43 1.79 7.85 17.07
N SER A 44 0.51 7.51 17.20
CA SER A 44 -0.34 7.05 16.08
C SER A 44 -0.42 8.04 14.92
N THR A 45 -0.52 9.35 15.20
CA THR A 45 -0.57 10.39 14.16
C THR A 45 0.76 10.52 13.41
N ALA A 46 1.90 10.41 14.12
CA ALA A 46 3.23 10.47 13.51
C ALA A 46 3.47 9.28 12.56
N THR A 47 2.97 8.11 12.90
CA THR A 47 3.10 6.89 12.11
C THR A 47 2.45 6.99 10.72
N ILE A 48 1.47 7.86 10.53
CA ILE A 48 0.79 8.04 9.23
C ILE A 48 1.79 8.49 8.14
N VAL A 49 2.73 9.37 8.46
CA VAL A 49 3.68 9.92 7.47
C VAL A 49 4.53 8.80 6.83
N PRO A 50 5.28 7.99 7.58
CA PRO A 50 6.06 6.90 6.99
C PRO A 50 5.19 5.81 6.35
N LEU A 51 3.98 5.54 6.85
CA LEU A 51 3.04 4.60 6.22
C LEU A 51 2.63 5.08 4.83
N VAL A 52 2.27 6.34 4.66
CA VAL A 52 1.92 6.91 3.35
C VAL A 52 3.11 6.88 2.40
N ILE A 53 4.29 7.28 2.86
CA ILE A 53 5.50 7.28 2.02
C ILE A 53 5.91 5.87 1.59
N SER A 54 5.74 4.86 2.45
CA SER A 54 6.03 3.47 2.10
C SER A 54 4.98 2.86 1.17
N ALA A 55 3.70 3.20 1.36
CA ALA A 55 2.60 2.67 0.57
C ALA A 55 2.58 3.23 -0.87
N ALA A 56 2.95 4.50 -1.06
CA ALA A 56 2.86 5.18 -2.36
C ALA A 56 3.61 4.46 -3.49
N PRO A 57 4.91 4.09 -3.37
CA PRO A 57 5.62 3.36 -4.42
C PRO A 57 5.08 1.94 -4.63
N PHE A 58 4.55 1.29 -3.58
CA PHE A 58 3.92 -0.01 -3.70
C PHE A 58 2.61 0.08 -4.51
N ILE A 59 1.76 1.06 -4.19
CA ILE A 59 0.52 1.33 -4.93
C ILE A 59 0.82 1.70 -6.37
N ALA A 60 1.82 2.55 -6.63
CA ALA A 60 2.21 2.94 -7.99
C ALA A 60 2.57 1.71 -8.84
N ARG A 61 3.38 0.80 -8.32
CA ARG A 61 3.76 -0.44 -9.02
C ARG A 61 2.57 -1.38 -9.23
N MET A 62 1.69 -1.50 -8.24
CA MET A 62 0.48 -2.32 -8.34
C MET A 62 -0.45 -1.80 -9.44
N VAL A 63 -0.71 -0.48 -9.47
CA VAL A 63 -1.54 0.14 -10.50
C VAL A 63 -0.92 -0.04 -11.88
N GLU A 64 0.40 0.20 -12.01
CA GLU A 64 1.11 -0.02 -13.27
C GLU A 64 0.97 -1.46 -13.76
N SER A 65 1.18 -2.45 -12.90
CA SER A 65 1.01 -3.87 -13.24
C SER A 65 -0.41 -4.16 -13.72
N SER A 66 -1.42 -3.73 -12.98
CA SER A 66 -2.83 -3.95 -13.33
C SER A 66 -3.21 -3.32 -14.68
N LEU A 67 -2.70 -2.12 -14.97
CA LEU A 67 -2.96 -1.45 -16.24
C LEU A 67 -2.22 -2.09 -17.42
N ASN A 68 -1.07 -2.71 -17.18
CA ASN A 68 -0.31 -3.44 -18.21
C ASN A 68 -0.91 -4.81 -18.56
N GLU A 69 -1.83 -5.34 -17.75
CA GLU A 69 -2.60 -6.55 -18.04
C GLU A 69 -3.69 -6.32 -19.10
N VAL A 70 -4.07 -5.06 -19.36
CA VAL A 70 -5.11 -4.73 -20.33
C VAL A 70 -4.64 -5.04 -21.75
N ASP A 71 -5.44 -5.81 -22.49
CA ASP A 71 -5.13 -6.20 -23.87
C ASP A 71 -4.96 -4.98 -24.79
N SER A 72 -3.88 -4.96 -25.55
CA SER A 72 -3.58 -3.86 -26.48
C SER A 72 -4.62 -3.73 -27.59
N GLY A 73 -5.25 -4.82 -28.01
CA GLY A 73 -6.28 -4.83 -29.05
C GLY A 73 -7.54 -4.05 -28.62
N VAL A 74 -7.92 -4.13 -27.33
CA VAL A 74 -9.06 -3.34 -26.81
C VAL A 74 -8.73 -1.84 -26.85
N ILE A 75 -7.49 -1.48 -26.53
CA ILE A 75 -7.03 -0.10 -26.59
C ILE A 75 -6.98 0.39 -28.06
N GLU A 76 -6.51 -0.44 -29.00
CA GLU A 76 -6.47 -0.11 -30.42
C GLU A 76 -7.87 0.03 -31.02
N ALA A 77 -8.81 -0.86 -30.66
CA ALA A 77 -10.19 -0.76 -31.09
C ALA A 77 -10.83 0.56 -30.61
N ALA A 78 -10.62 0.94 -29.35
CA ALA A 78 -11.13 2.22 -28.85
C ALA A 78 -10.52 3.43 -29.58
N LYS A 79 -9.23 3.38 -29.91
CA LYS A 79 -8.59 4.44 -30.73
C LYS A 79 -9.20 4.52 -32.12
N SER A 80 -9.43 3.40 -32.78
CA SER A 80 -10.04 3.33 -34.12
C SER A 80 -11.46 3.88 -34.16
N MET A 81 -12.17 3.78 -33.03
CA MET A 81 -13.49 4.40 -32.86
C MET A 81 -13.43 5.90 -32.50
N GLY A 82 -12.26 6.52 -32.51
CA GLY A 82 -12.08 7.95 -32.22
C GLY A 82 -12.11 8.32 -30.73
N ALA A 83 -11.94 7.37 -29.83
CA ALA A 83 -11.93 7.67 -28.40
C ALA A 83 -10.72 8.56 -28.02
N SER A 84 -10.96 9.58 -27.22
CA SER A 84 -9.91 10.44 -26.68
C SER A 84 -9.06 9.68 -25.64
N THR A 85 -7.82 10.16 -25.39
CA THR A 85 -6.92 9.57 -24.40
C THR A 85 -7.58 9.40 -23.02
N MET A 86 -8.37 10.39 -22.56
CA MET A 86 -9.04 10.32 -21.29
C MET A 86 -10.16 9.28 -21.28
N GLN A 87 -10.90 9.16 -22.39
CA GLN A 87 -11.92 8.11 -22.54
C GLN A 87 -11.29 6.72 -22.53
N ILE A 88 -10.15 6.52 -23.18
CA ILE A 88 -9.42 5.25 -23.14
C ILE A 88 -9.00 4.92 -21.72
N ILE A 89 -8.45 5.87 -20.97
CA ILE A 89 -8.03 5.63 -19.58
C ILE A 89 -9.23 5.28 -18.71
N THR A 90 -10.27 6.11 -18.72
CA THR A 90 -11.35 6.01 -17.74
C THR A 90 -12.43 4.99 -18.08
N LYS A 91 -12.70 4.77 -19.38
CA LYS A 91 -13.78 3.89 -19.83
C LYS A 91 -13.33 2.55 -20.38
N VAL A 92 -12.03 2.42 -20.68
CA VAL A 92 -11.47 1.16 -21.17
C VAL A 92 -10.47 0.61 -20.16
N MET A 93 -9.33 1.24 -19.97
CA MET A 93 -8.24 0.66 -19.15
C MET A 93 -8.65 0.44 -17.70
N LEU A 94 -9.26 1.43 -17.02
CA LEU A 94 -9.68 1.26 -15.62
C LEU A 94 -10.82 0.26 -15.47
N VAL A 95 -11.68 0.12 -16.48
CA VAL A 95 -12.80 -0.84 -16.47
C VAL A 95 -12.27 -2.27 -16.65
N GLU A 96 -11.42 -2.49 -17.65
CA GLU A 96 -10.79 -3.79 -17.91
C GLU A 96 -9.87 -4.23 -16.74
N ALA A 97 -9.06 -3.32 -16.19
CA ALA A 97 -8.18 -3.60 -15.06
C ALA A 97 -8.90 -3.66 -13.70
N ARG A 98 -10.22 -3.44 -13.63
CA ARG A 98 -10.95 -3.28 -12.37
C ARG A 98 -10.70 -4.42 -11.38
N THR A 99 -10.78 -5.66 -11.82
CA THR A 99 -10.59 -6.84 -10.95
C THR A 99 -9.19 -6.86 -10.37
N SER A 100 -8.16 -6.70 -11.21
CA SER A 100 -6.76 -6.67 -10.80
C SER A 100 -6.48 -5.48 -9.85
N LEU A 101 -7.04 -4.30 -10.12
CA LEU A 101 -6.93 -3.13 -9.24
C LEU A 101 -7.56 -3.38 -7.87
N ILE A 102 -8.75 -3.99 -7.78
CA ILE A 102 -9.41 -4.29 -6.49
C ILE A 102 -8.58 -5.32 -5.70
N VAL A 103 -8.08 -6.36 -6.36
CA VAL A 103 -7.19 -7.35 -5.74
C VAL A 103 -5.92 -6.67 -5.23
N GLY A 104 -5.30 -5.81 -6.04
CA GLY A 104 -4.10 -5.08 -5.68
C GLY A 104 -4.31 -4.14 -4.48
N VAL A 105 -5.42 -3.40 -4.43
CA VAL A 105 -5.80 -2.58 -3.27
C VAL A 105 -5.97 -3.44 -2.03
N THR A 106 -6.60 -4.61 -2.16
CA THR A 106 -6.80 -5.55 -1.05
C THR A 106 -5.47 -6.03 -0.47
N ILE A 107 -4.52 -6.40 -1.33
CA ILE A 107 -3.16 -6.79 -0.92
C ILE A 107 -2.44 -5.62 -0.25
N THR A 108 -2.57 -4.42 -0.81
CA THR A 108 -1.97 -3.20 -0.25
C THR A 108 -2.49 -2.92 1.17
N LEU A 109 -3.78 -3.04 1.40
CA LEU A 109 -4.37 -2.87 2.73
C LEU A 109 -3.78 -3.86 3.74
N GLY A 110 -3.65 -5.14 3.38
CA GLY A 110 -3.00 -6.13 4.23
C GLY A 110 -1.54 -5.79 4.54
N THR A 111 -0.79 -5.32 3.55
CA THR A 111 0.60 -4.90 3.71
C THR A 111 0.74 -3.70 4.63
N VAL A 112 -0.10 -2.67 4.44
CA VAL A 112 -0.10 -1.46 5.29
C VAL A 112 -0.51 -1.77 6.73
N LEU A 113 -1.45 -2.70 6.94
CA LEU A 113 -1.77 -3.21 8.28
C LEU A 113 -0.57 -3.87 8.95
N GLY A 114 0.19 -4.70 8.22
CA GLY A 114 1.44 -5.29 8.71
C GLY A 114 2.48 -4.23 9.08
N TYR A 115 2.65 -3.19 8.26
CA TYR A 115 3.54 -2.06 8.54
C TYR A 115 3.07 -1.25 9.76
N SER A 116 1.76 -1.05 9.91
CA SER A 116 1.18 -0.39 11.08
C SER A 116 1.48 -1.15 12.38
N ALA A 117 1.43 -2.49 12.34
CA ALA A 117 1.82 -3.31 13.49
C ALA A 117 3.32 -3.16 13.82
N MET A 118 4.21 -3.11 12.78
CA MET A 118 5.64 -2.85 12.97
C MET A 118 5.92 -1.47 13.58
N ALA A 119 5.11 -0.46 13.28
CA ALA A 119 5.25 0.87 13.87
C ALA A 119 5.01 0.89 15.39
N GLY A 120 4.37 -0.13 15.94
CA GLY A 120 4.27 -0.36 17.38
C GLY A 120 5.61 -0.45 18.09
N THR A 121 6.68 -0.92 17.42
CA THR A 121 8.04 -1.03 17.97
C THR A 121 8.62 0.32 18.41
N ILE A 122 8.19 1.40 17.78
CA ILE A 122 8.63 2.78 18.07
C ILE A 122 7.55 3.62 18.77
N GLY A 123 6.58 2.97 19.39
CA GLY A 123 5.51 3.67 20.10
C GLY A 123 4.44 4.26 19.18
N GLY A 124 4.21 3.65 18.02
CA GLY A 124 3.13 4.01 17.09
C GLY A 124 1.73 3.76 17.63
N GLY A 125 1.62 3.01 18.72
CA GLY A 125 0.34 2.58 19.31
C GLY A 125 -0.29 1.41 18.57
N GLY A 126 -1.52 1.06 18.95
CA GLY A 126 -2.29 -0.02 18.35
C GLY A 126 -1.89 -1.43 18.81
N LEU A 127 -2.41 -2.45 18.12
CA LEU A 127 -2.18 -3.86 18.48
C LEU A 127 -0.69 -4.24 18.43
N GLY A 128 0.06 -3.70 17.49
CA GLY A 128 1.51 -3.94 17.40
C GLY A 128 2.28 -3.44 18.63
N ASP A 129 1.95 -2.26 19.13
CA ASP A 129 2.55 -1.71 20.36
C ASP A 129 2.19 -2.57 21.57
N ILE A 130 0.95 -3.02 21.67
CA ILE A 130 0.51 -3.92 22.75
C ILE A 130 1.30 -5.24 22.69
N ALA A 131 1.41 -5.85 21.53
CA ALA A 131 2.17 -7.09 21.34
C ALA A 131 3.63 -6.96 21.78
N ILE A 132 4.30 -5.86 21.39
CA ILE A 132 5.71 -5.63 21.73
C ILE A 132 5.85 -5.25 23.20
N ARG A 133 5.06 -4.28 23.70
CA ARG A 133 5.22 -3.73 25.05
C ARG A 133 4.86 -4.72 26.13
N TYR A 134 3.77 -5.45 25.96
CA TYR A 134 3.29 -6.40 26.96
C TYR A 134 3.69 -7.84 26.62
N GLY A 135 3.48 -8.27 25.38
CA GLY A 135 3.79 -9.64 24.98
C GLY A 135 5.29 -9.94 24.98
N TYR A 136 6.08 -9.07 24.35
CA TYR A 136 7.52 -9.30 24.23
C TYR A 136 8.31 -8.81 25.44
N TYR A 137 8.24 -7.51 25.80
CA TYR A 137 9.06 -6.95 26.88
C TYR A 137 8.65 -7.40 28.29
N ARG A 138 7.38 -7.72 28.49
CA ARG A 138 6.87 -8.20 29.81
C ARG A 138 6.64 -9.69 29.85
N TYR A 139 6.99 -10.42 28.79
CA TYR A 139 6.83 -11.88 28.69
C TYR A 139 5.40 -12.38 28.93
N GLN A 140 4.39 -11.58 28.61
CA GLN A 140 2.97 -11.94 28.72
C GLN A 140 2.53 -12.65 27.44
N ALA A 141 2.75 -13.97 27.38
CA ALA A 141 2.47 -14.79 26.19
C ALA A 141 0.96 -14.81 25.80
N ASP A 142 0.08 -14.70 26.75
CA ASP A 142 -1.37 -14.59 26.57
C ASP A 142 -1.73 -13.33 25.77
N ILE A 143 -1.21 -12.19 26.15
CA ILE A 143 -1.40 -10.93 25.42
C ILE A 143 -0.79 -11.01 24.03
N MET A 144 0.40 -11.60 23.87
CA MET A 144 1.01 -11.80 22.55
C MET A 144 0.09 -12.62 21.65
N ILE A 145 -0.41 -13.76 22.12
CA ILE A 145 -1.28 -14.64 21.34
C ILE A 145 -2.58 -13.92 20.96
N VAL A 146 -3.22 -13.26 21.90
CA VAL A 146 -4.47 -12.54 21.64
C VAL A 146 -4.27 -11.43 20.61
N THR A 147 -3.21 -10.65 20.71
CA THR A 147 -2.92 -9.58 19.75
C THR A 147 -2.62 -10.12 18.36
N VAL A 148 -1.88 -11.23 18.24
CA VAL A 148 -1.62 -11.90 16.95
C VAL A 148 -2.94 -12.40 16.34
N VAL A 149 -3.80 -13.06 17.12
CA VAL A 149 -5.12 -13.53 16.63
C VAL A 149 -5.95 -12.36 16.13
N LEU A 150 -6.01 -11.25 16.87
CA LEU A 150 -6.74 -10.04 16.45
C LEU A 150 -6.19 -9.44 15.15
N LEU A 151 -4.86 -9.38 15.00
CA LEU A 151 -4.23 -8.90 13.75
C LEU A 151 -4.58 -9.82 12.57
N VAL A 152 -4.51 -11.14 12.75
CA VAL A 152 -4.88 -12.11 11.72
C VAL A 152 -6.35 -11.95 11.33
N VAL A 153 -7.26 -11.86 12.30
CA VAL A 153 -8.70 -11.67 12.04
C VAL A 153 -8.94 -10.38 11.26
N LEU A 154 -8.30 -9.26 11.65
CA LEU A 154 -8.40 -7.98 10.95
C LEU A 154 -7.96 -8.09 9.49
N VAL A 155 -6.78 -8.67 9.24
CA VAL A 155 -6.25 -8.85 7.88
C VAL A 155 -7.19 -9.73 7.06
N GLN A 156 -7.66 -10.86 7.62
CA GLN A 156 -8.58 -11.79 6.93
C GLN A 156 -9.92 -11.14 6.60
N LEU A 157 -10.46 -10.28 7.47
CA LEU A 157 -11.68 -9.53 7.20
C LEU A 157 -11.50 -8.62 5.99
N PHE A 158 -10.44 -7.80 5.95
CA PHE A 158 -10.19 -6.90 4.82
C PHE A 158 -9.94 -7.68 3.52
N GLN A 159 -9.15 -8.75 3.57
CA GLN A 159 -8.91 -9.60 2.41
C GLN A 159 -10.18 -10.27 1.89
N THR A 160 -11.01 -10.81 2.79
CA THR A 160 -12.27 -11.46 2.39
C THR A 160 -13.24 -10.47 1.74
N ILE A 161 -13.35 -9.26 2.29
CA ILE A 161 -14.21 -8.20 1.72
C ILE A 161 -13.68 -7.79 0.36
N GLY A 162 -12.39 -7.50 0.24
CA GLY A 162 -11.76 -7.07 -0.99
C GLY A 162 -11.87 -8.12 -2.11
N MET A 163 -11.59 -9.39 -1.81
CA MET A 163 -11.73 -10.48 -2.77
C MET A 163 -13.18 -10.69 -3.23
N LYS A 164 -14.17 -10.55 -2.33
CA LYS A 164 -15.58 -10.60 -2.74
C LYS A 164 -15.99 -9.44 -3.66
N LEU A 165 -15.39 -8.27 -3.48
CA LEU A 165 -15.65 -7.11 -4.34
C LEU A 165 -14.97 -7.23 -5.71
N SER A 166 -13.86 -7.97 -5.82
CA SER A 166 -13.14 -8.17 -7.08
C SER A 166 -13.88 -9.08 -8.05
N VAL A 167 -14.70 -10.00 -7.56
CA VAL A 167 -15.44 -10.98 -8.38
C VAL A 167 -16.77 -10.43 -8.92
N ARG A 168 -17.20 -9.25 -8.45
CA ARG A 168 -18.40 -8.55 -8.96
C ARG A 168 -18.02 -7.56 -10.06
#